data_88c77984daff4ea4ac7d68061b998784
#
_entry.id   88c77984daff4ea4ac7d68061b998784
#
_cell.length_a   1.000
_cell.length_b   1.000
_cell.length_c   1.000
_cell.angle_alpha   90.00
_cell.angle_beta   90.00
_cell.angle_gamma   90.00
#
_symmetry.space_group_name_H-M   'P 1'
#
loop_
_entity.id
_entity.type
_entity.pdbx_description
1 polymer ?
#
loop_
_entity_poly.entity_id
_entity_poly.type
_entity_poly.pdbx_seq_one_letter_code
_entity_poly.pdbx_strand_id
1 'polypeptide(L)'
;MSYSLMSRKIKTVISFKIESRFEEWVKIFDSKEADLRHSEFDIKPLFRGFSKDDPKKIICIHQSPKGNIQKFFQANSEWIKSHKFDFSTMEESSEI
;
A
#
# COMPACT_ATOMS: atom_id res chain seq x y z
N MET A 1 28.29 -12.12 7.76
CA MET A 1 26.92 -12.64 7.64
C MET A 1 26.18 -11.95 6.54
N SER A 2 25.57 -12.72 5.70
CA SER A 2 24.80 -12.14 4.58
C SER A 2 23.29 -12.12 4.84
N TYR A 3 22.86 -12.57 6.00
CA TYR A 3 21.45 -12.60 6.30
C TYR A 3 20.79 -11.23 6.16
N SER A 4 21.54 -10.16 6.35
CA SER A 4 21.01 -8.82 6.23
C SER A 4 20.51 -8.51 4.82
N LEU A 5 21.07 -9.17 3.81
CA LEU A 5 20.59 -9.00 2.44
C LEU A 5 19.20 -9.61 2.26
N MET A 6 18.93 -10.72 2.95
CA MET A 6 17.63 -11.38 2.86
C MET A 6 16.53 -10.61 3.60
N SER A 7 16.94 -9.86 4.61
CA SER A 7 15.98 -9.05 5.37
C SER A 7 15.97 -7.59 4.94
N ARG A 8 16.70 -7.26 3.87
CA ARG A 8 16.75 -5.89 3.38
C ARG A 8 15.36 -5.46 2.93
N LYS A 9 14.98 -4.27 3.34
CA LYS A 9 13.69 -3.70 2.97
C LYS A 9 13.88 -2.57 1.99
N ILE A 10 12.91 -2.43 1.11
CA ILE A 10 12.87 -1.34 0.16
C ILE A 10 11.66 -0.47 0.49
N LYS A 11 11.68 0.75 0.01
CA LYS A 11 10.54 1.66 0.12
C LYS A 11 9.86 1.75 -1.24
N THR A 12 8.54 1.63 -1.24
CA THR A 12 7.75 1.67 -2.46
C THR A 12 6.74 2.79 -2.34
N VAL A 13 6.74 3.66 -3.34
CA VAL A 13 5.74 4.71 -3.46
C VAL A 13 4.64 4.15 -4.36
N ILE A 14 3.42 4.15 -3.85
CA ILE A 14 2.27 3.61 -4.57
C ILE A 14 1.24 4.72 -4.69
N SER A 15 0.76 4.98 -5.90
CA SER A 15 -0.34 5.90 -6.10
C SER A 15 -1.46 5.21 -6.85
N PHE A 16 -2.69 5.62 -6.55
CA PHE A 16 -3.89 5.05 -7.17
C PHE A 16 -5.06 5.97 -6.92
N LYS A 17 -6.13 5.80 -7.68
CA LYS A 17 -7.36 6.56 -7.47
C LYS A 17 -8.39 5.72 -6.73
N ILE A 18 -9.22 6.40 -5.95
CA ILE A 18 -10.34 5.79 -5.23
C ILE A 18 -11.63 6.43 -5.71
N GLU A 19 -12.75 5.70 -5.57
CA GLU A 19 -14.07 6.20 -5.93
C GLU A 19 -14.83 6.73 -4.72
N SER A 20 -14.26 6.58 -3.54
CA SER A 20 -14.81 7.15 -2.31
C SER A 20 -14.06 8.42 -1.94
N ARG A 21 -14.40 9.00 -0.81
CA ARG A 21 -13.64 10.14 -0.29
C ARG A 21 -12.46 9.63 0.53
N PHE A 22 -11.41 10.45 0.60
CA PHE A 22 -10.22 10.10 1.36
C PHE A 22 -10.54 9.75 2.82
N GLU A 23 -11.43 10.51 3.45
CA GLU A 23 -11.79 10.28 4.86
C GLU A 23 -12.40 8.90 5.08
N GLU A 24 -13.12 8.39 4.10
CA GLU A 24 -13.70 7.05 4.18
C GLU A 24 -12.64 5.98 3.95
N TRP A 25 -11.82 6.19 2.93
CA TRP A 25 -10.77 5.23 2.59
C TRP A 25 -9.74 5.11 3.72
N VAL A 26 -9.32 6.24 4.32
CA VAL A 26 -8.28 6.21 5.34
C VAL A 26 -8.72 5.51 6.61
N LYS A 27 -10.01 5.52 6.93
CA LYS A 27 -10.51 4.77 8.08
C LYS A 27 -10.29 3.28 7.90
N ILE A 28 -10.46 2.78 6.68
CA ILE A 28 -10.23 1.38 6.36
C ILE A 28 -8.73 1.09 6.37
N PHE A 29 -7.95 1.96 5.76
CA PHE A 29 -6.51 1.80 5.69
C PHE A 29 -5.86 1.80 7.09
N ASP A 30 -6.38 2.60 8.00
CA ASP A 30 -5.86 2.69 9.37
C ASP A 30 -6.51 1.67 10.30
N SER A 31 -7.39 0.81 9.81
CA SER A 31 -8.08 -0.17 10.63
C SER A 31 -7.15 -1.28 11.09
N LYS A 32 -7.56 -1.97 12.15
CA LYS A 32 -6.82 -3.11 12.66
C LYS A 32 -6.73 -4.23 11.62
N GLU A 33 -7.80 -4.43 10.85
CA GLU A 33 -7.80 -5.44 9.79
C GLU A 33 -6.74 -5.12 8.75
N ALA A 34 -6.63 -3.86 8.34
CA ALA A 34 -5.62 -3.45 7.36
C ALA A 34 -4.21 -3.68 7.92
N ASP A 35 -4.01 -3.34 9.19
CA ASP A 35 -2.72 -3.57 9.84
C ASP A 35 -2.32 -5.04 9.84
N LEU A 36 -3.27 -5.92 10.15
CA LEU A 36 -3.01 -7.36 10.16
C LEU A 36 -2.68 -7.87 8.77
N ARG A 37 -3.41 -7.40 7.76
CA ARG A 37 -3.17 -7.81 6.37
C ARG A 37 -1.80 -7.35 5.89
N HIS A 38 -1.39 -6.13 6.23
CA HIS A 38 -0.07 -5.63 5.90
C HIS A 38 1.03 -6.41 6.62
N SER A 39 0.85 -6.70 7.91
CA SER A 39 1.87 -7.38 8.69
C SER A 39 2.10 -8.82 8.26
N GLU A 40 1.10 -9.47 7.68
CA GLU A 40 1.27 -10.81 7.13
C GLU A 40 2.31 -10.85 6.01
N PHE A 41 2.52 -9.72 5.34
CA PHE A 41 3.48 -9.62 4.24
C PHE A 41 4.69 -8.76 4.62
N ASP A 42 4.86 -8.52 5.92
CA ASP A 42 5.97 -7.72 6.45
C ASP A 42 6.02 -6.34 5.80
N ILE A 43 4.84 -5.75 5.61
CA ILE A 43 4.71 -4.40 5.04
C ILE A 43 4.46 -3.41 6.16
N LYS A 44 5.29 -2.37 6.22
CA LYS A 44 5.14 -1.29 7.17
C LYS A 44 4.75 -0.02 6.42
N PRO A 45 3.50 0.44 6.58
CA PRO A 45 3.11 1.73 5.99
C PRO A 45 3.87 2.86 6.68
N LEU A 46 4.52 3.71 5.88
CA LEU A 46 5.27 4.85 6.39
C LEU A 46 4.52 6.16 6.18
N PHE A 47 3.69 6.23 5.15
CA PHE A 47 2.97 7.44 4.81
C PHE A 47 1.71 7.09 4.03
N ARG A 48 0.64 7.86 4.25
CA ARG A 48 -0.55 7.86 3.40
C ARG A 48 -1.08 9.28 3.34
N GLY A 49 -1.57 9.65 2.17
CA GLY A 49 -2.12 10.95 1.94
C GLY A 49 -2.76 11.01 0.56
N PHE A 50 -3.06 12.21 0.10
CA PHE A 50 -3.63 12.37 -1.23
C PHE A 50 -2.91 13.51 -1.94
N SER A 51 -3.04 13.51 -3.27
CA SER A 51 -2.41 14.52 -4.09
C SER A 51 -3.05 15.89 -3.82
N LYS A 52 -2.21 16.90 -3.77
CA LYS A 52 -2.65 18.28 -3.62
C LYS A 52 -3.67 18.68 -4.68
N ASP A 53 -3.50 18.15 -5.90
CA ASP A 53 -4.33 18.55 -7.06
C ASP A 53 -5.54 17.64 -7.26
N ASP A 54 -5.57 16.48 -6.60
CA ASP A 54 -6.67 15.52 -6.77
C ASP A 54 -6.86 14.73 -5.48
N PRO A 55 -7.87 15.08 -4.66
CA PRO A 55 -8.08 14.40 -3.37
C PRO A 55 -8.50 12.94 -3.52
N LYS A 56 -8.81 12.48 -4.72
CA LYS A 56 -9.09 11.06 -4.97
C LYS A 56 -7.86 10.29 -5.40
N LYS A 57 -6.75 10.96 -5.65
CA LYS A 57 -5.48 10.29 -5.94
C LYS A 57 -4.71 10.08 -4.64
N ILE A 58 -4.65 8.84 -4.21
CA ILE A 58 -4.00 8.47 -2.97
C ILE A 58 -2.53 8.20 -3.22
N ILE A 59 -1.70 8.56 -2.25
CA ILE A 59 -0.27 8.32 -2.30
C ILE A 59 0.12 7.62 -1.00
N CYS A 60 0.76 6.46 -1.11
CA CYS A 60 1.24 5.69 0.03
C CYS A 60 2.71 5.40 -0.14
N ILE A 61 3.43 5.35 0.98
CA ILE A 61 4.81 4.88 0.99
C ILE A 61 4.85 3.70 1.95
N HIS A 62 5.29 2.56 1.44
CA HIS A 62 5.41 1.32 2.23
C HIS A 62 6.84 0.83 2.26
N GLN A 63 7.21 0.21 3.37
CA GLN A 63 8.50 -0.44 3.50
C GLN A 63 8.28 -1.94 3.64
N SER A 64 9.00 -2.73 2.83
CA SER A 64 8.83 -4.18 2.86
C SER A 64 10.01 -4.87 2.18
N PRO A 65 10.16 -6.20 2.37
CA PRO A 65 11.06 -6.96 1.51
C PRO A 65 10.63 -6.87 0.06
N LYS A 66 11.58 -6.94 -0.85
CA LYS A 66 11.32 -6.88 -2.29
C LYS A 66 10.32 -7.95 -2.69
N GLY A 67 9.33 -7.55 -3.48
CA GLY A 67 8.31 -8.48 -3.99
C GLY A 67 7.10 -8.68 -3.09
N ASN A 68 7.18 -8.29 -1.82
CA ASN A 68 6.08 -8.54 -0.90
C ASN A 68 4.86 -7.66 -1.17
N ILE A 69 5.07 -6.45 -1.70
CA ILE A 69 3.96 -5.57 -2.08
C ILE A 69 3.10 -6.25 -3.15
N GLN A 70 3.73 -6.85 -4.16
CA GLN A 70 3.02 -7.51 -5.24
C GLN A 70 2.24 -8.72 -4.72
N LYS A 71 2.85 -9.49 -3.81
CA LYS A 71 2.18 -10.64 -3.20
C LYS A 71 0.98 -10.19 -2.38
N PHE A 72 1.12 -9.08 -1.67
CA PHE A 72 0.03 -8.51 -0.88
C PHE A 72 -1.15 -8.14 -1.77
N PHE A 73 -0.90 -7.44 -2.87
CA PHE A 73 -1.97 -7.04 -3.77
C PHE A 73 -2.67 -8.25 -4.39
N GLN A 74 -1.93 -9.29 -4.74
CA GLN A 74 -2.53 -10.51 -5.28
C GLN A 74 -3.40 -11.20 -4.25
N ALA A 75 -2.90 -11.38 -3.04
CA ALA A 75 -3.60 -12.11 -1.99
C ALA A 75 -4.83 -11.38 -1.47
N ASN A 76 -4.82 -10.04 -1.54
CA ASN A 76 -5.87 -9.21 -0.95
C ASN A 76 -6.69 -8.45 -1.99
N SER A 77 -6.63 -8.85 -3.25
CA SER A 77 -7.25 -8.07 -4.34
C SER A 77 -8.75 -7.84 -4.15
N GLU A 78 -9.48 -8.86 -3.70
CA GLU A 78 -10.92 -8.71 -3.50
C GLU A 78 -11.25 -7.75 -2.36
N TRP A 79 -10.50 -7.87 -1.26
CA TRP A 79 -10.69 -6.97 -0.13
C TRP A 79 -10.38 -5.52 -0.53
N ILE A 80 -9.28 -5.31 -1.26
CA ILE A 80 -8.88 -3.98 -1.71
C ILE A 80 -9.91 -3.38 -2.66
N LYS A 81 -10.41 -4.16 -3.62
CA LYS A 81 -11.44 -3.69 -4.56
C LYS A 81 -12.73 -3.32 -3.86
N SER A 82 -13.08 -4.05 -2.80
CA SER A 82 -14.33 -3.77 -2.07
C SER A 82 -14.31 -2.38 -1.41
N HIS A 83 -13.15 -1.76 -1.31
CA HIS A 83 -12.99 -0.44 -0.71
C HIS A 83 -12.76 0.66 -1.74
N LYS A 84 -13.28 0.46 -2.95
CA LYS A 84 -13.30 1.47 -4.00
C LYS A 84 -11.93 1.84 -4.58
N PHE A 85 -10.98 0.93 -4.45
CA PHE A 85 -9.65 1.08 -5.01
C PHE A 85 -9.70 0.75 -6.50
N ASP A 86 -9.20 1.66 -7.34
CA ASP A 86 -9.16 1.44 -8.79
C ASP A 86 -7.77 0.97 -9.22
N PHE A 87 -7.62 -0.34 -9.40
CA PHE A 87 -6.35 -0.94 -9.79
C PHE A 87 -5.82 -0.44 -11.13
N SER A 88 -6.71 -0.02 -12.03
CA SER A 88 -6.29 0.43 -13.36
C SER A 88 -5.46 1.71 -13.29
N THR A 89 -5.54 2.44 -12.19
CA THR A 89 -4.83 3.70 -11.99
C THR A 89 -3.57 3.55 -11.15
N MET A 90 -3.27 2.34 -10.67
CA MET A 90 -2.16 2.13 -9.74
C MET A 90 -0.81 2.27 -10.41
N GLU A 91 0.09 3.01 -9.77
CA GLU A 91 1.48 3.16 -10.18
C GLU A 91 2.39 2.87 -8.99
N GLU A 92 3.52 2.23 -9.25
CA GLU A 92 4.49 1.88 -8.22
C GLU A 92 5.88 2.35 -8.62
N SER A 93 6.66 2.80 -7.62
CA SER A 93 8.06 3.13 -7.82
C SER A 93 8.80 2.72 -6.55
N SER A 94 9.80 1.86 -6.68
CA SER A 94 10.51 1.30 -5.53
C SER A 94 11.92 1.84 -5.43
N GLU A 95 12.36 2.07 -4.19
CA GLU A 95 13.69 2.55 -3.84
C GLU A 95 14.29 1.63 -2.79
N ILE A 96 15.60 1.51 -2.81
CA ILE A 96 16.33 0.72 -1.82
C ILE A 96 16.97 1.62 -0.79
#